data_a7e2dd6289d61366c640452d6f32f4ef
#
_entry.id   a7e2dd6289d61366c640452d6f32f4ef
#
_cell.length_a   1.000
_cell.length_b   1.000
_cell.length_c   1.000
_cell.angle_alpha   90.00
_cell.angle_beta   90.00
_cell.angle_gamma   90.00
#
_symmetry.space_group_name_H-M   'P 1'
#
loop_
_entity.id
_entity.type
_entity.pdbx_description
1 polymer ?
#
loop_
_entity_poly.entity_id
_entity_poly.type
_entity_poly.pdbx_seq_one_letter_code
_entity_poly.pdbx_strand_id
1 'polypeptide(L)'
;MKCFNSWFIRTLCFFIAAVFTAYVSFEICAYYGEFLGEEFSPNKEFSLRYYRKPKLFEMNFTMPGDSTCRPIWIRLYDSNDVKHAEKLTDNCNLEGRTYWFENEVLLRDFRTTWVLPHKIKTSLP
;
A
#
# COMPACT_ATOMS: atom_id res chain seq x y z
N MET A 1 -19.43 14.33 -47.04
CA MET A 1 -18.84 13.17 -46.32
C MET A 1 -17.63 13.48 -45.41
N LYS A 2 -16.99 14.63 -45.49
CA LYS A 2 -15.83 14.97 -44.64
C LYS A 2 -16.17 15.42 -43.21
N CYS A 3 -17.37 15.92 -42.91
CA CYS A 3 -17.74 16.39 -41.57
C CYS A 3 -18.10 15.26 -40.60
N PHE A 4 -18.61 14.15 -41.07
CA PHE A 4 -18.99 13.01 -40.22
C PHE A 4 -17.77 12.34 -39.55
N ASN A 5 -16.64 12.34 -40.26
CA ASN A 5 -15.42 11.71 -39.76
C ASN A 5 -14.74 12.49 -38.63
N SER A 6 -14.86 13.81 -38.63
CA SER A 6 -14.25 14.67 -37.58
C SER A 6 -14.98 14.57 -36.22
N TRP A 7 -16.31 14.49 -36.23
CA TRP A 7 -17.09 14.34 -35.02
C TRP A 7 -16.92 12.95 -34.39
N PHE A 8 -16.91 11.91 -35.21
CA PHE A 8 -16.68 10.54 -34.77
C PHE A 8 -15.28 10.35 -34.16
N ILE A 9 -14.24 10.94 -34.75
CA ILE A 9 -12.88 10.91 -34.21
C ILE A 9 -12.81 11.61 -32.88
N ARG A 10 -13.46 12.77 -32.69
CA ARG A 10 -13.48 13.50 -31.43
C ARG A 10 -14.19 12.71 -30.32
N THR A 11 -15.33 12.10 -30.60
CA THR A 11 -16.05 11.25 -29.64
C THR A 11 -15.25 10.01 -29.28
N LEU A 12 -14.58 9.38 -30.23
CA LEU A 12 -13.72 8.23 -29.99
C LEU A 12 -12.52 8.60 -29.09
N CYS A 13 -11.83 9.72 -29.39
CA CYS A 13 -10.73 10.20 -28.57
C CYS A 13 -11.16 10.53 -27.13
N PHE A 14 -12.34 11.15 -26.96
CA PHE A 14 -12.89 11.44 -25.65
C PHE A 14 -13.19 10.16 -24.86
N PHE A 15 -13.75 9.16 -25.51
CA PHE A 15 -14.04 7.87 -24.89
C PHE A 15 -12.78 7.13 -24.46
N ILE A 16 -11.75 7.11 -25.32
CA ILE A 16 -10.45 6.51 -25.00
C ILE A 16 -9.79 7.23 -23.81
N ALA A 17 -9.82 8.57 -23.80
CA ALA A 17 -9.28 9.35 -22.68
C ALA A 17 -10.01 9.07 -21.37
N ALA A 18 -11.33 8.96 -21.39
CA ALA A 18 -12.15 8.64 -20.22
C ALA A 18 -11.83 7.23 -19.67
N VAL A 19 -11.72 6.23 -20.53
CA VAL A 19 -11.36 4.86 -20.15
C VAL A 19 -9.95 4.81 -19.57
N PHE A 20 -9.00 5.51 -20.19
CA PHE A 20 -7.63 5.57 -19.69
C PHE A 20 -7.53 6.24 -18.31
N THR A 21 -8.25 7.34 -18.11
CA THR A 21 -8.31 8.04 -16.81
C THR A 21 -8.92 7.15 -15.73
N ALA A 22 -10.00 6.43 -16.05
CA ALA A 22 -10.62 5.48 -15.13
C ALA A 22 -9.66 4.34 -14.76
N TYR A 23 -8.93 3.80 -15.72
CA TYR A 23 -7.94 2.74 -15.51
C TYR A 23 -6.80 3.21 -14.59
N VAL A 24 -6.21 4.38 -14.86
CA VAL A 24 -5.13 4.94 -14.04
C VAL A 24 -5.61 5.21 -12.61
N SER A 25 -6.81 5.76 -12.44
CA SER A 25 -7.40 6.00 -11.12
C SER A 25 -7.61 4.70 -10.35
N PHE A 26 -8.03 3.64 -11.04
CA PHE A 26 -8.20 2.31 -10.47
C PHE A 26 -6.86 1.71 -10.00
N GLU A 27 -5.82 1.78 -10.81
CA GLU A 27 -4.48 1.29 -10.45
C GLU A 27 -3.91 2.04 -9.22
N ILE A 28 -4.11 3.35 -9.15
CA ILE A 28 -3.72 4.16 -8.00
C ILE A 28 -4.46 3.70 -6.74
N CYS A 29 -5.78 3.55 -6.80
CA CYS A 29 -6.58 3.07 -5.66
C CYS A 29 -6.18 1.65 -5.24
N ALA A 30 -5.89 0.77 -6.20
CA ALA A 30 -5.43 -0.59 -5.92
C ALA A 30 -4.06 -0.63 -5.24
N TYR A 31 -3.16 0.29 -5.61
CA TYR A 31 -1.84 0.40 -5.01
C TYR A 31 -1.88 0.93 -3.56
N TYR A 32 -2.67 1.97 -3.30
CA TYR A 32 -2.76 2.53 -1.95
C TYR A 32 -3.56 1.64 -1.00
N GLY A 33 -4.63 1.01 -1.47
CA GLY A 33 -5.48 0.15 -0.67
C GLY A 33 -6.32 0.90 0.38
N GLU A 34 -7.06 0.15 1.17
CA GLU A 34 -7.84 0.66 2.29
C GLU A 34 -6.95 0.78 3.53
N PHE A 35 -6.84 1.97 4.10
CA PHE A 35 -6.11 2.21 5.35
C PHE A 35 -6.76 1.48 6.52
N LEU A 36 -6.00 0.65 7.23
CA LEU A 36 -6.48 -0.12 8.38
C LEU A 36 -6.04 0.47 9.71
N GLY A 37 -4.85 1.05 9.76
CA GLY A 37 -4.30 1.61 10.98
C GLY A 37 -2.82 1.96 10.87
N GLU A 38 -2.31 2.56 11.92
CA GLU A 38 -0.94 3.02 12.03
C GLU A 38 -0.38 2.72 13.42
N GLU A 39 0.86 2.29 13.49
CA GLU A 39 1.62 2.09 14.71
C GLU A 39 2.86 2.97 14.70
N PHE A 40 3.05 3.74 15.76
CA PHE A 40 4.22 4.61 15.89
C PHE A 40 5.34 3.94 16.68
N SER A 41 6.59 4.26 16.32
CA SER A 41 7.74 3.96 17.15
C SER A 41 7.65 4.73 18.48
N PRO A 42 8.30 4.25 19.57
CA PRO A 42 8.28 4.92 20.87
C PRO A 42 8.74 6.37 20.83
N ASN A 43 9.70 6.69 19.96
CA ASN A 43 10.22 8.05 19.74
C ASN A 43 9.42 8.86 18.69
N LYS A 44 8.39 8.26 18.07
CA LYS A 44 7.55 8.85 17.01
C LYS A 44 8.31 9.31 15.75
N GLU A 45 9.52 8.82 15.54
CA GLU A 45 10.30 9.12 14.34
C GLU A 45 9.88 8.26 13.15
N PHE A 46 9.30 7.09 13.41
CA PHE A 46 8.83 6.16 12.39
C PHE A 46 7.41 5.71 12.67
N SER A 47 6.71 5.33 11.61
CA SER A 47 5.39 4.71 11.70
C SER A 47 5.26 3.53 10.73
N LEU A 48 4.52 2.51 11.16
CA LEU A 48 4.10 1.39 10.34
C LEU A 48 2.64 1.59 9.97
N ARG A 49 2.35 1.71 8.68
CA ARG A 49 0.99 1.85 8.16
C ARG A 49 0.54 0.56 7.50
N TYR A 50 -0.67 0.15 7.81
CA TYR A 50 -1.30 -1.06 7.32
C TYR A 50 -2.39 -0.73 6.33
N TYR A 51 -2.33 -1.34 5.14
CA TYR A 51 -3.30 -1.14 4.07
C TYR A 51 -3.84 -2.48 3.58
N ARG A 52 -5.16 -2.59 3.45
CA ARG A 52 -5.81 -3.76 2.87
C ARG A 52 -5.85 -3.61 1.35
N LYS A 53 -5.40 -4.63 0.62
CA LYS A 53 -5.57 -4.68 -0.83
C LYS A 53 -7.06 -4.75 -1.19
N PRO A 54 -7.59 -3.86 -2.06
CA PRO A 54 -9.00 -3.90 -2.45
C PRO A 54 -9.32 -5.19 -3.20
N LYS A 55 -10.47 -5.77 -2.91
CA LYS A 55 -10.97 -7.01 -3.55
C LYS A 55 -11.74 -6.73 -4.84
N LEU A 56 -11.13 -6.04 -5.80
CA LEU A 56 -11.77 -5.78 -7.07
C LEU A 56 -11.46 -6.94 -8.01
N PHE A 57 -12.23 -7.92 -8.20
CA PHE A 57 -12.07 -9.12 -9.06
C PHE A 57 -11.50 -10.40 -8.42
N GLU A 58 -11.32 -10.49 -7.12
CA GLU A 58 -11.08 -11.80 -6.49
C GLU A 58 -12.43 -12.53 -6.34
N MET A 59 -12.73 -13.46 -7.22
CA MET A 59 -13.76 -14.46 -6.99
C MET A 59 -13.28 -15.38 -5.85
N ASN A 60 -13.70 -15.09 -4.62
CA ASN A 60 -13.40 -15.96 -3.51
C ASN A 60 -14.34 -17.16 -3.55
N PHE A 61 -13.87 -18.24 -4.09
CA PHE A 61 -14.45 -19.56 -3.80
C PHE A 61 -13.92 -20.00 -2.42
N THR A 62 -14.48 -19.44 -1.36
CA THR A 62 -14.19 -19.91 0.01
C THR A 62 -15.09 -21.08 0.31
N MET A 63 -14.49 -22.24 0.58
CA MET A 63 -15.22 -23.36 1.15
C MET A 63 -15.65 -23.04 2.58
N PRO A 64 -16.81 -23.55 3.06
CA PRO A 64 -17.22 -23.39 4.45
C PRO A 64 -16.13 -23.97 5.37
N GLY A 65 -15.52 -23.13 6.21
CA GLY A 65 -14.43 -23.50 7.13
C GLY A 65 -13.05 -22.94 6.79
N ASP A 66 -12.85 -22.34 5.63
CA ASP A 66 -11.61 -21.64 5.30
C ASP A 66 -11.53 -20.28 6.01
N SER A 67 -10.48 -20.11 6.81
CA SER A 67 -10.10 -18.80 7.31
C SER A 67 -9.63 -17.94 6.13
N THR A 68 -10.42 -16.95 5.76
CA THR A 68 -10.07 -16.02 4.66
C THR A 68 -8.93 -15.12 5.08
N CYS A 69 -7.69 -15.55 4.87
CA CYS A 69 -6.54 -14.68 4.98
C CYS A 69 -6.58 -13.65 3.86
N ARG A 70 -6.46 -12.38 4.21
CA ARG A 70 -6.50 -11.27 3.26
C ARG A 70 -5.12 -10.64 3.13
N PRO A 71 -4.67 -10.31 1.93
CA PRO A 71 -3.41 -9.63 1.73
C PRO A 71 -3.44 -8.22 2.32
N ILE A 72 -2.40 -7.90 3.08
CA ILE A 72 -2.19 -6.60 3.74
C ILE A 72 -0.82 -6.08 3.36
N TRP A 73 -0.76 -4.81 2.96
CA TRP A 73 0.47 -4.07 2.81
C TRP A 73 0.90 -3.48 4.15
N ILE A 74 2.15 -3.71 4.53
CA ILE A 74 2.81 -3.03 5.64
C ILE A 74 3.83 -2.08 5.03
N ARG A 75 3.78 -0.81 5.40
CA ARG A 75 4.67 0.24 4.90
C ARG A 75 5.30 1.00 6.05
N LEU A 76 6.61 1.16 5.99
CA LEU A 76 7.39 1.93 6.96
C LEU A 76 7.59 3.35 6.44
N TYR A 77 7.19 4.33 7.22
CA TYR A 77 7.35 5.76 6.97
C TYR A 77 8.18 6.41 8.06
N ASP A 78 8.89 7.48 7.70
CA ASP A 78 9.53 8.37 8.66
C ASP A 78 8.62 9.56 9.03
N SER A 79 9.10 10.43 9.92
CA SER A 79 8.39 11.65 10.35
C SER A 79 8.13 12.65 9.22
N ASN A 80 8.75 12.50 8.06
CA ASN A 80 8.56 13.34 6.87
C ASN A 80 7.64 12.68 5.82
N ASP A 81 6.94 11.60 6.18
CA ASP A 81 6.10 10.79 5.28
C ASP A 81 6.86 10.15 4.11
N VAL A 82 8.16 9.92 4.26
CA VAL A 82 8.96 9.19 3.27
C VAL A 82 8.88 7.69 3.53
N LYS A 83 8.46 6.94 2.51
CA LYS A 83 8.39 5.48 2.58
C LYS A 83 9.78 4.87 2.45
N HIS A 84 10.19 4.06 3.43
CA HIS A 84 11.48 3.39 3.47
C HIS A 84 11.41 1.90 3.14
N ALA A 85 10.33 1.23 3.51
CA ALA A 85 10.15 -0.18 3.26
C ALA A 85 8.68 -0.53 3.04
N GLU A 86 8.45 -1.65 2.36
CA GLU A 86 7.11 -2.16 2.05
C GLU A 86 7.14 -3.68 1.99
N LYS A 87 6.11 -4.33 2.52
CA LYS A 87 5.91 -5.77 2.44
C LYS A 87 4.45 -6.12 2.27
N LEU A 88 4.16 -7.06 1.39
CA LEU A 88 2.86 -7.72 1.30
C LEU A 88 2.88 -8.97 2.19
N THR A 89 1.91 -9.10 3.06
CA THR A 89 1.69 -10.27 3.92
C THR A 89 0.20 -10.56 4.03
N ASP A 90 -0.16 -11.66 4.69
CA ASP A 90 -1.55 -11.98 4.97
C ASP A 90 -1.93 -11.60 6.41
N ASN A 91 -3.18 -11.19 6.63
CA ASN A 91 -3.65 -10.83 7.97
C ASN A 91 -3.58 -11.99 8.97
N CYS A 92 -3.63 -13.25 8.51
CA CYS A 92 -3.47 -14.44 9.35
C CYS A 92 -2.06 -14.56 9.96
N ASN A 93 -1.07 -13.92 9.34
CA ASN A 93 0.32 -13.92 9.83
C ASN A 93 0.60 -12.75 10.80
N LEU A 94 -0.38 -11.90 11.09
CA LEU A 94 -0.22 -10.70 11.92
C LEU A 94 -0.75 -10.88 13.35
N GLU A 95 -0.68 -12.08 13.90
CA GLU A 95 -1.16 -12.39 15.27
C GLU A 95 -0.24 -11.85 16.36
N GLY A 96 1.01 -11.52 16.03
CA GLY A 96 2.01 -11.02 16.95
C GLY A 96 1.89 -9.54 17.28
N ARG A 97 2.90 -9.04 17.99
CA ARG A 97 3.10 -7.62 18.27
C ARG A 97 4.30 -7.10 17.48
N THR A 98 4.30 -5.81 17.18
CA THR A 98 5.47 -5.14 16.63
C THR A 98 6.46 -4.85 17.78
N TYR A 99 7.73 -5.17 17.55
CA TYR A 99 8.80 -4.83 18.49
C TYR A 99 9.72 -3.81 17.85
N TRP A 100 9.80 -2.65 18.50
CA TRP A 100 10.68 -1.57 18.11
C TRP A 100 11.98 -1.65 18.90
N PHE A 101 13.09 -1.77 18.18
CA PHE A 101 14.43 -1.68 18.73
C PHE A 101 15.07 -0.34 18.35
N GLU A 102 16.25 -0.05 18.84
CA GLU A 102 16.93 1.21 18.57
C GLU A 102 17.20 1.43 17.08
N ASN A 103 17.61 0.38 16.36
CA ASN A 103 18.03 0.46 14.97
C ASN A 103 17.19 -0.39 14.02
N GLU A 104 16.21 -1.11 14.53
CA GLU A 104 15.42 -2.04 13.73
C GLU A 104 14.00 -2.20 14.29
N VAL A 105 13.11 -2.65 13.43
CA VAL A 105 11.75 -3.02 13.81
C VAL A 105 11.46 -4.45 13.38
N LEU A 106 11.00 -5.28 14.33
CA LEU A 106 10.50 -6.62 14.05
C LEU A 106 8.99 -6.54 13.82
N LEU A 107 8.55 -6.95 12.64
CA LEU A 107 7.14 -6.93 12.27
C LEU A 107 6.35 -8.03 13.03
N ARG A 108 5.04 -7.89 13.06
CA ARG A 108 4.10 -8.83 13.71
C ARG A 108 4.14 -10.24 13.16
N ASP A 109 4.75 -10.47 12.00
CA ASP A 109 4.93 -11.80 11.40
C ASP A 109 6.07 -12.60 12.04
N PHE A 110 6.81 -12.01 12.99
CA PHE A 110 7.98 -12.57 13.68
C PHE A 110 9.11 -13.07 12.76
N ARG A 111 9.05 -12.75 11.46
CA ARG A 111 10.03 -13.21 10.46
C ARG A 111 10.74 -12.09 9.76
N THR A 112 10.17 -10.90 9.78
CA THR A 112 10.68 -9.76 9.02
C THR A 112 11.19 -8.68 9.97
N THR A 113 12.48 -8.39 9.84
CA THR A 113 13.14 -7.29 10.53
C THR A 113 13.55 -6.25 9.50
N TRP A 114 13.20 -5.00 9.74
CA TRP A 114 13.65 -3.87 8.94
C TRP A 114 14.60 -3.00 9.73
N VAL A 115 15.75 -2.70 9.12
CA VAL A 115 16.70 -1.74 9.67
C VAL A 115 16.15 -0.34 9.49
N LEU A 116 16.09 0.42 10.58
CA LEU A 116 15.63 1.81 10.54
C LEU A 116 16.73 2.70 9.97
N PRO A 117 16.42 3.57 8.99
CA PRO A 117 17.39 4.51 8.48
C PRO A 117 17.75 5.49 9.59
N HIS A 118 18.99 5.43 10.07
CA HIS A 118 19.49 6.43 10.98
C HIS A 118 19.55 7.78 10.29
N LYS A 119 18.88 8.78 10.86
CA LYS A 119 19.26 10.17 10.59
C LYS A 119 20.70 10.30 11.08
N ILE A 120 21.65 10.32 10.14
CA ILE A 120 23.00 10.79 10.44
C ILE A 120 22.78 12.20 10.98
N LYS A 121 22.84 12.36 12.30
CA LYS A 121 23.03 13.67 12.90
C LYS A 121 24.36 14.13 12.37
N THR A 122 24.33 14.90 11.31
CA THR A 122 25.48 15.67 10.87
C THR A 122 25.70 16.67 11.99
N SER A 123 26.46 16.24 13.00
CA SER A 123 27.07 17.17 13.92
C SER A 123 28.12 17.89 13.13
N LEU A 124 27.72 18.92 12.41
CA LEU A 124 28.65 19.95 11.96
C LEU A 124 29.22 20.60 13.23
N PRO A 125 30.55 20.65 13.34
CA PRO A 125 31.19 21.34 14.43
C PRO A 125 30.89 22.83 14.41
#